data_a7d0ad54450d0514c69311382ee82753
#
_entry.id   a7d0ad54450d0514c69311382ee82753
#
_cell.length_a   1.000
_cell.length_b   1.000
_cell.length_c   1.000
_cell.angle_alpha   90.00
_cell.angle_beta   90.00
_cell.angle_gamma   90.00
#
_symmetry.space_group_name_H-M   'P 1'
#
loop_
_entity.id
_entity.type
_entity.pdbx_description
1 polymer ?
#
loop_
_entity_poly.entity_id
_entity_poly.type
_entity_poly.pdbx_seq_one_letter_code
_entity_poly.pdbx_strand_id
1 'polypeptide(L)'
;MTSEKTIPAKPDKTSTILVPVFIPAVLVIVLMVIGTMSNPDAAGKLFAEILTYMTNTFGWFYMLAVAIFLVFVVAVAFSSWGNIKLGPDHAEPEYSFVAWFAMLFSAGYGIALLFFGVAEPVLHYSAPPEGPALTIDAAKQAMQIAFFHWGFHIWAIYCLVGLSLAYFAFRHGLPLSMRSTLYPIIGEKIHGPMGHTVDVFAILGTMFGIATTLGLSVAQINAGLNYLWPSVPVNTTVQIIAIVAITALATLSVVAGLDKGVKRLSMLNMVLAIGLMLFVFAVGPTIFILNTFMENTGSYLSNIVERTFSLQAYTSSDWIGNWTLFIFGWTISWAPFVGLFIAKISRGRTIRQFVVGVMVVPTIFTFLWFSVFGDTALHLIMVDGYTALIDEVQADHAIALFKLLEHLPLTSIVSFITVILIITFFVTSSDSGSLVIDSLASGGVTHTPVWQRVFWASTEGVVAAALLLAGGLGALQTATILSALPFAIIMLIAAVGMWRALIIEGHQEVSLTQQMQSSPGGHKSGPGLWKKRLANLVDFPPRDAVEKFIRTTGFQSMHRVEQELEEQG
;
A
#
# COMPACT_ATOMS: atom_id res chain seq x y z
N MET A 1 5.38 48.92 11.36
CA MET A 1 5.19 47.88 12.38
C MET A 1 5.79 46.63 11.82
N THR A 2 6.88 46.20 12.39
CA THR A 2 7.81 45.20 11.93
C THR A 2 7.20 43.80 12.07
N SER A 3 7.12 43.09 10.95
CA SER A 3 6.76 41.67 10.88
C SER A 3 7.85 40.85 11.57
N GLU A 4 7.56 40.34 12.75
CA GLU A 4 8.39 39.32 13.40
C GLU A 4 8.31 38.04 12.57
N LYS A 5 9.38 37.78 11.82
CA LYS A 5 9.66 36.46 11.26
C LYS A 5 9.87 35.49 12.42
N THR A 6 8.87 34.68 12.73
CA THR A 6 9.05 33.50 13.58
C THR A 6 10.08 32.59 12.93
N ILE A 7 11.30 32.64 13.44
CA ILE A 7 12.38 31.70 13.13
C ILE A 7 11.86 30.31 13.55
N PRO A 8 11.82 29.32 12.65
CA PRO A 8 11.47 27.97 13.07
C PRO A 8 12.49 27.50 14.11
N ALA A 9 12.01 27.09 15.26
CA ALA A 9 12.83 26.55 16.33
C ALA A 9 13.71 25.43 15.74
N LYS A 10 15.04 25.49 16.02
CA LYS A 10 15.95 24.38 15.70
C LYS A 10 15.34 23.10 16.27
N PRO A 11 15.28 22.01 15.48
CA PRO A 11 14.83 20.74 16.01
C PRO A 11 15.72 20.36 17.20
N ASP A 12 15.08 20.23 18.33
CA ASP A 12 15.72 19.75 19.54
C ASP A 12 16.31 18.37 19.23
N LYS A 13 17.55 18.10 19.61
CA LYS A 13 18.26 16.84 19.36
C LYS A 13 17.72 15.66 20.19
N THR A 14 16.56 15.83 20.79
CA THR A 14 15.88 14.81 21.60
C THR A 14 15.17 13.80 20.71
N SER A 15 15.18 12.54 21.16
CA SER A 15 14.47 11.43 20.53
C SER A 15 12.98 11.78 20.32
N THR A 16 12.44 11.52 19.12
CA THR A 16 11.01 11.66 18.81
C THR A 16 10.23 10.37 19.06
N ILE A 17 10.85 9.35 19.65
CA ILE A 17 10.27 8.03 19.89
C ILE A 17 9.04 8.10 20.77
N LEU A 18 7.94 7.52 20.31
CA LEU A 18 6.77 7.20 21.11
C LEU A 18 6.98 5.84 21.80
N VAL A 19 7.53 5.89 23.03
CA VAL A 19 7.95 4.70 23.80
C VAL A 19 6.91 3.57 23.84
N PRO A 20 5.59 3.83 24.08
CA PRO A 20 4.57 2.77 24.10
C PRO A 20 4.32 2.08 22.75
N VAL A 21 4.83 2.62 21.64
CA VAL A 21 4.77 2.02 20.30
C VAL A 21 6.10 1.38 19.94
N PHE A 22 7.19 2.12 20.12
CA PHE A 22 8.53 1.68 19.76
C PHE A 22 8.97 0.42 20.51
N ILE A 23 8.86 0.41 21.85
CA ILE A 23 9.35 -0.72 22.66
C ILE A 23 8.63 -2.03 22.34
N PRO A 24 7.28 -2.11 22.29
CA PRO A 24 6.60 -3.34 21.93
C PRO A 24 6.93 -3.82 20.51
N ALA A 25 7.00 -2.91 19.53
CA ALA A 25 7.35 -3.28 18.16
C ALA A 25 8.76 -3.88 18.08
N VAL A 26 9.76 -3.23 18.67
CA VAL A 26 11.15 -3.72 18.71
C VAL A 26 11.25 -5.03 19.47
N LEU A 27 10.54 -5.17 20.61
CA LEU A 27 10.56 -6.39 21.39
C LEU A 27 10.04 -7.59 20.59
N VAL A 28 8.93 -7.45 19.89
CA VAL A 28 8.38 -8.53 19.02
C VAL A 28 9.39 -8.89 17.93
N ILE A 29 9.97 -7.90 17.25
CA ILE A 29 10.96 -8.13 16.19
C ILE A 29 12.20 -8.84 16.75
N VAL A 30 12.75 -8.38 17.88
CA VAL A 30 13.95 -8.97 18.51
C VAL A 30 13.68 -10.41 18.96
N LEU A 31 12.54 -10.68 19.60
CA LEU A 31 12.15 -12.03 20.01
C LEU A 31 12.00 -12.96 18.80
N MET A 32 11.40 -12.48 17.74
CA MET A 32 11.28 -13.25 16.49
C MET A 32 12.65 -13.54 15.89
N VAL A 33 13.53 -12.54 15.75
CA VAL A 33 14.88 -12.72 15.21
C VAL A 33 15.70 -13.68 16.06
N ILE A 34 15.72 -13.52 17.38
CA ILE A 34 16.43 -14.42 18.28
C ILE A 34 15.88 -15.84 18.20
N GLY A 35 14.55 -16.00 18.26
CA GLY A 35 13.90 -17.31 18.15
C GLY A 35 14.24 -18.02 16.84
N THR A 36 14.17 -17.28 15.73
CA THR A 36 14.49 -17.76 14.39
C THR A 36 15.97 -18.16 14.26
N MET A 37 16.88 -17.34 14.74
CA MET A 37 18.34 -17.58 14.64
C MET A 37 18.84 -18.66 15.60
N SER A 38 18.15 -18.88 16.73
CA SER A 38 18.53 -19.90 17.71
C SER A 38 18.35 -21.32 17.20
N ASN A 39 17.33 -21.57 16.37
CA ASN A 39 17.09 -22.84 15.73
C ASN A 39 16.34 -22.64 14.40
N PRO A 40 17.06 -22.37 13.30
CA PRO A 40 16.46 -22.06 12.00
C PRO A 40 15.56 -23.17 11.46
N ASP A 41 15.95 -24.44 11.64
CA ASP A 41 15.17 -25.60 11.16
C ASP A 41 13.83 -25.74 11.88
N ALA A 42 13.84 -25.58 13.20
CA ALA A 42 12.60 -25.62 13.99
C ALA A 42 11.71 -24.42 13.68
N ALA A 43 12.30 -23.23 13.51
CA ALA A 43 11.57 -22.04 13.11
C ALA A 43 10.95 -22.20 11.70
N GLY A 44 11.66 -22.75 10.74
CA GLY A 44 11.15 -23.03 9.40
C GLY A 44 9.93 -23.96 9.41
N LYS A 45 9.99 -25.05 10.18
CA LYS A 45 8.84 -25.97 10.37
C LYS A 45 7.66 -25.25 11.00
N LEU A 46 7.90 -24.47 12.05
CA LEU A 46 6.85 -23.70 12.72
C LEU A 46 6.20 -22.68 11.76
N PHE A 47 6.99 -21.99 10.94
CA PHE A 47 6.45 -21.07 9.95
C PHE A 47 5.59 -21.78 8.91
N ALA A 48 6.00 -22.96 8.43
CA ALA A 48 5.20 -23.75 7.48
C ALA A 48 3.86 -24.21 8.11
N GLU A 49 3.88 -24.67 9.36
CA GLU A 49 2.67 -25.04 10.11
C GLU A 49 1.74 -23.85 10.32
N ILE A 50 2.29 -22.68 10.69
CA ILE A 50 1.53 -21.44 10.85
C ILE A 50 0.92 -21.03 9.51
N LEU A 51 1.67 -21.07 8.41
CA LEU A 51 1.15 -20.74 7.08
C LEU A 51 -0.07 -21.59 6.74
N THR A 52 0.07 -22.91 6.87
CA THR A 52 -1.00 -23.86 6.60
C THR A 52 -2.22 -23.60 7.49
N TYR A 53 -2.01 -23.35 8.79
CA TYR A 53 -3.09 -23.01 9.71
C TYR A 53 -3.79 -21.71 9.34
N MET A 54 -3.03 -20.66 9.02
CA MET A 54 -3.56 -19.34 8.67
C MET A 54 -4.37 -19.38 7.37
N THR A 55 -3.85 -20.03 6.35
CA THR A 55 -4.52 -20.12 5.04
C THR A 55 -5.79 -20.96 5.12
N ASN A 56 -5.77 -22.09 5.82
CA ASN A 56 -6.91 -22.98 5.94
C ASN A 56 -8.01 -22.44 6.89
N THR A 57 -7.62 -21.72 7.95
CA THR A 57 -8.58 -21.22 8.95
C THR A 57 -9.11 -19.83 8.61
N PHE A 58 -8.25 -18.93 8.13
CA PHE A 58 -8.59 -17.53 7.92
C PHE A 58 -8.62 -17.10 6.44
N GLY A 59 -8.41 -18.00 5.49
CA GLY A 59 -8.45 -17.70 4.06
C GLY A 59 -9.74 -16.98 3.63
N TRP A 60 -10.89 -17.47 4.10
CA TRP A 60 -12.19 -16.84 3.85
C TRP A 60 -12.26 -15.41 4.38
N PHE A 61 -11.62 -15.13 5.51
CA PHE A 61 -11.61 -13.79 6.12
C PHE A 61 -10.80 -12.81 5.28
N TYR A 62 -9.62 -13.19 4.77
CA TYR A 62 -8.82 -12.34 3.89
C TYR A 62 -9.59 -12.00 2.61
N MET A 63 -10.19 -12.99 1.96
CA MET A 63 -10.98 -12.76 0.75
C MET A 63 -12.16 -11.83 1.01
N LEU A 64 -12.92 -12.08 2.08
CA LEU A 64 -14.04 -11.23 2.47
C LEU A 64 -13.60 -9.79 2.81
N ALA A 65 -12.51 -9.64 3.55
CA ALA A 65 -11.99 -8.32 3.91
C ALA A 65 -11.63 -7.52 2.67
N VAL A 66 -10.90 -8.12 1.71
CA VAL A 66 -10.50 -7.46 0.47
C VAL A 66 -11.71 -7.14 -0.41
N ALA A 67 -12.71 -8.02 -0.48
CA ALA A 67 -13.97 -7.75 -1.16
C ALA A 67 -14.69 -6.53 -0.54
N ILE A 68 -14.75 -6.45 0.81
CA ILE A 68 -15.35 -5.30 1.51
C ILE A 68 -14.55 -4.03 1.21
N PHE A 69 -13.23 -4.06 1.20
CA PHE A 69 -12.40 -2.89 0.88
C PHE A 69 -12.70 -2.37 -0.51
N LEU A 70 -12.77 -3.26 -1.52
CA LEU A 70 -13.09 -2.89 -2.89
C LEU A 70 -14.48 -2.24 -2.99
N VAL A 71 -15.50 -2.90 -2.44
CA VAL A 71 -16.88 -2.39 -2.46
C VAL A 71 -16.98 -1.05 -1.74
N PHE A 72 -16.32 -0.92 -0.58
CA PHE A 72 -16.34 0.29 0.23
C PHE A 72 -15.75 1.50 -0.53
N VAL A 73 -14.53 1.38 -1.09
CA VAL A 73 -13.88 2.52 -1.76
C VAL A 73 -14.64 2.92 -3.02
N VAL A 74 -15.19 1.95 -3.77
CA VAL A 74 -16.03 2.20 -4.94
C VAL A 74 -17.33 2.90 -4.52
N ALA A 75 -18.03 2.40 -3.50
CA ALA A 75 -19.27 3.00 -3.01
C ALA A 75 -19.06 4.45 -2.55
N VAL A 76 -17.98 4.74 -1.80
CA VAL A 76 -17.66 6.09 -1.35
C VAL A 76 -17.35 7.01 -2.53
N ALA A 77 -16.62 6.55 -3.55
CA ALA A 77 -16.28 7.36 -4.71
C ALA A 77 -17.50 7.76 -5.55
N PHE A 78 -18.47 6.85 -5.69
CA PHE A 78 -19.69 7.10 -6.48
C PHE A 78 -20.82 7.74 -5.68
N SER A 79 -20.68 7.87 -4.37
CA SER A 79 -21.64 8.59 -3.52
C SER A 79 -21.49 10.12 -3.63
N SER A 80 -22.37 10.87 -2.95
CA SER A 80 -22.24 12.32 -2.77
C SER A 80 -20.97 12.71 -2.02
N TRP A 81 -20.47 11.84 -1.12
CA TRP A 81 -19.22 12.04 -0.38
C TRP A 81 -17.98 12.07 -1.26
N GLY A 82 -18.07 11.56 -2.48
CA GLY A 82 -16.98 11.62 -3.46
C GLY A 82 -16.49 13.04 -3.78
N ASN A 83 -17.29 14.07 -3.50
CA ASN A 83 -16.96 15.48 -3.73
C ASN A 83 -16.23 16.13 -2.54
N ILE A 84 -16.19 15.48 -1.36
CA ILE A 84 -15.49 15.98 -0.17
C ILE A 84 -13.99 16.05 -0.47
N LYS A 85 -13.36 17.18 -0.09
CA LYS A 85 -11.90 17.37 -0.25
C LYS A 85 -11.13 16.72 0.89
N LEU A 86 -9.99 16.15 0.56
CA LEU A 86 -8.98 15.66 1.51
C LEU A 86 -8.18 16.85 2.04
N GLY A 87 -8.81 17.61 2.93
CA GLY A 87 -8.34 18.85 3.50
C GLY A 87 -9.50 19.85 3.69
N PRO A 88 -9.22 21.08 4.13
CA PRO A 88 -10.20 22.15 4.18
C PRO A 88 -10.83 22.40 2.80
N ASP A 89 -12.07 22.92 2.76
CA ASP A 89 -12.80 23.10 1.49
C ASP A 89 -12.11 24.05 0.51
N HIS A 90 -11.31 24.99 1.02
CA HIS A 90 -10.48 25.91 0.23
C HIS A 90 -9.14 25.31 -0.21
N ALA A 91 -8.77 24.10 0.25
CA ALA A 91 -7.50 23.50 -0.11
C ALA A 91 -7.44 23.21 -1.62
N GLU A 92 -6.30 23.54 -2.23
CA GLU A 92 -5.98 23.18 -3.60
C GLU A 92 -4.97 22.02 -3.61
N PRO A 93 -5.00 21.17 -4.66
CA PRO A 93 -4.03 20.09 -4.78
C PRO A 93 -2.59 20.61 -4.86
N GLU A 94 -1.69 20.04 -4.05
CA GLU A 94 -0.26 20.42 -4.04
C GLU A 94 0.46 20.08 -5.35
N TYR A 95 -0.02 19.05 -6.06
CA TYR A 95 0.61 18.52 -7.27
C TYR A 95 -0.36 18.57 -8.44
N SER A 96 0.15 18.84 -9.65
CA SER A 96 -0.62 18.68 -10.87
C SER A 96 -1.08 17.21 -11.05
N PHE A 97 -2.08 16.94 -11.88
CA PHE A 97 -2.53 15.56 -12.14
C PHE A 97 -1.40 14.67 -12.66
N VAL A 98 -0.58 15.17 -13.59
CA VAL A 98 0.53 14.41 -14.18
C VAL A 98 1.58 14.06 -13.13
N ALA A 99 1.98 15.03 -12.30
CA ALA A 99 2.96 14.78 -11.23
C ALA A 99 2.40 13.82 -10.17
N TRP A 100 1.14 13.97 -9.81
CA TRP A 100 0.48 13.10 -8.84
C TRP A 100 0.38 11.66 -9.36
N PHE A 101 -0.02 11.45 -10.61
CA PHE A 101 -0.05 10.12 -11.23
C PHE A 101 1.33 9.49 -11.31
N ALA A 102 2.37 10.24 -11.67
CA ALA A 102 3.74 9.75 -11.67
C ALA A 102 4.20 9.31 -10.28
N MET A 103 3.81 10.04 -9.22
CA MET A 103 4.11 9.67 -7.84
C MET A 103 3.31 8.45 -7.36
N LEU A 104 2.01 8.35 -7.70
CA LEU A 104 1.20 7.16 -7.43
C LEU A 104 1.82 5.91 -8.05
N PHE A 105 2.26 6.04 -9.29
CA PHE A 105 2.95 4.99 -10.03
C PHE A 105 4.24 4.54 -9.33
N SER A 106 5.04 5.49 -8.86
CA SER A 106 6.32 5.18 -8.18
C SER A 106 6.15 4.50 -6.82
N ALA A 107 4.97 4.64 -6.17
CA ALA A 107 4.76 4.17 -4.81
C ALA A 107 4.40 2.69 -4.69
N GLY A 108 3.72 2.14 -5.68
CA GLY A 108 3.12 0.79 -5.59
C GLY A 108 3.77 -0.25 -6.48
N TYR A 109 4.65 0.14 -7.37
CA TYR A 109 5.26 -0.75 -8.34
C TYR A 109 6.77 -0.78 -8.21
N GLY A 110 7.30 -1.97 -8.26
CA GLY A 110 8.73 -2.18 -8.23
C GLY A 110 9.01 -3.65 -8.43
N ILE A 111 9.60 -4.27 -7.44
CA ILE A 111 10.11 -5.63 -7.45
C ILE A 111 9.03 -6.66 -7.76
N ALA A 112 7.82 -6.49 -7.23
CA ALA A 112 6.72 -7.42 -7.46
C ALA A 112 6.44 -7.64 -8.95
N LEU A 113 6.40 -6.59 -9.74
CA LEU A 113 6.17 -6.70 -11.19
C LEU A 113 7.34 -7.34 -11.93
N LEU A 114 8.58 -7.03 -11.51
CA LEU A 114 9.77 -7.65 -12.09
C LEU A 114 9.87 -9.13 -11.75
N PHE A 115 9.44 -9.53 -10.55
CA PHE A 115 9.49 -10.91 -10.11
C PHE A 115 8.37 -11.75 -10.73
N PHE A 116 7.12 -11.28 -10.64
CA PHE A 116 5.93 -12.04 -11.01
C PHE A 116 5.46 -11.81 -12.45
N GLY A 117 5.93 -10.77 -13.14
CA GLY A 117 5.45 -10.41 -14.48
C GLY A 117 5.59 -11.49 -15.54
N VAL A 118 6.61 -12.36 -15.40
CA VAL A 118 6.82 -13.55 -16.24
C VAL A 118 6.46 -14.82 -15.46
N ALA A 119 6.93 -14.93 -14.23
CA ALA A 119 6.82 -16.16 -13.45
C ALA A 119 5.36 -16.58 -13.23
N GLU A 120 4.51 -15.64 -12.83
CA GLU A 120 3.12 -15.94 -12.47
C GLU A 120 2.29 -16.45 -13.67
N PRO A 121 2.27 -15.79 -14.85
CA PRO A 121 1.59 -16.31 -16.03
C PRO A 121 2.07 -17.69 -16.46
N VAL A 122 3.38 -17.94 -16.43
CA VAL A 122 3.96 -19.26 -16.82
C VAL A 122 3.54 -20.34 -15.83
N LEU A 123 3.59 -20.07 -14.52
CA LEU A 123 3.23 -21.03 -13.48
C LEU A 123 1.74 -21.36 -13.49
N HIS A 124 0.88 -20.37 -13.68
CA HIS A 124 -0.56 -20.62 -13.79
C HIS A 124 -0.96 -21.29 -15.10
N TYR A 125 -0.22 -21.08 -16.18
CA TYR A 125 -0.42 -21.80 -17.43
C TYR A 125 -0.02 -23.28 -17.31
N SER A 126 1.08 -23.55 -16.61
CA SER A 126 1.60 -24.91 -16.41
C SER A 126 0.91 -25.68 -15.28
N ALA A 127 0.31 -24.98 -14.31
CA ALA A 127 -0.43 -25.54 -13.19
C ALA A 127 -1.64 -24.66 -12.83
N PRO A 128 -2.67 -24.62 -13.71
CA PRO A 128 -3.84 -23.79 -13.46
C PRO A 128 -4.63 -24.34 -12.27
N PRO A 129 -5.32 -23.46 -11.50
CA PRO A 129 -6.15 -23.91 -10.38
C PRO A 129 -7.38 -24.68 -10.83
N GLU A 130 -7.82 -24.53 -12.08
CA GLU A 130 -8.99 -25.13 -12.66
C GLU A 130 -8.70 -25.61 -14.08
N GLY A 131 -9.16 -26.82 -14.43
CA GLY A 131 -9.04 -27.37 -15.76
C GLY A 131 -7.67 -27.98 -16.10
N PRO A 132 -7.47 -28.41 -17.35
CA PRO A 132 -6.22 -29.01 -17.79
C PRO A 132 -5.15 -27.96 -18.08
N ALA A 133 -3.90 -28.27 -17.68
CA ALA A 133 -2.73 -27.45 -17.98
C ALA A 133 -2.39 -27.39 -19.49
N LEU A 134 -1.61 -26.41 -19.87
CA LEU A 134 -1.02 -26.25 -21.20
C LEU A 134 -2.08 -26.12 -22.33
N THR A 135 -3.23 -25.60 -22.02
CA THR A 135 -4.32 -25.34 -22.97
C THR A 135 -4.52 -23.84 -23.21
N ILE A 136 -5.25 -23.49 -24.26
CA ILE A 136 -5.64 -22.08 -24.50
C ILE A 136 -6.43 -21.52 -23.31
N ASP A 137 -7.32 -22.33 -22.73
CA ASP A 137 -8.10 -21.90 -21.55
C ASP A 137 -7.21 -21.69 -20.32
N ALA A 138 -6.17 -22.53 -20.13
CA ALA A 138 -5.18 -22.33 -19.08
C ALA A 138 -4.38 -21.02 -19.27
N ALA A 139 -4.04 -20.66 -20.52
CA ALA A 139 -3.37 -19.38 -20.81
C ALA A 139 -4.26 -18.17 -20.49
N LYS A 140 -5.54 -18.21 -20.91
CA LYS A 140 -6.52 -17.17 -20.56
C LYS A 140 -6.73 -17.05 -19.05
N GLN A 141 -6.85 -18.19 -18.38
CA GLN A 141 -6.99 -18.24 -16.93
C GLN A 141 -5.76 -17.69 -16.22
N ALA A 142 -4.54 -18.02 -16.68
CA ALA A 142 -3.30 -17.53 -16.11
C ALA A 142 -3.22 -16.00 -16.12
N MET A 143 -3.55 -15.39 -17.26
CA MET A 143 -3.55 -13.92 -17.38
C MET A 143 -4.70 -13.27 -16.60
N GLN A 144 -5.89 -13.89 -16.58
CA GLN A 144 -7.01 -13.43 -15.75
C GLN A 144 -6.65 -13.42 -14.25
N ILE A 145 -5.96 -14.46 -13.77
CA ILE A 145 -5.50 -14.55 -12.39
C ILE A 145 -4.44 -13.49 -12.11
N ALA A 146 -3.46 -13.31 -12.98
CA ALA A 146 -2.46 -12.28 -12.83
C ALA A 146 -3.09 -10.87 -12.77
N PHE A 147 -4.09 -10.59 -13.61
CA PHE A 147 -4.84 -9.32 -13.55
C PHE A 147 -5.66 -9.20 -12.26
N PHE A 148 -6.20 -10.30 -11.74
CA PHE A 148 -6.92 -10.32 -10.47
C PHE A 148 -6.00 -10.05 -9.28
N HIS A 149 -4.84 -10.68 -9.25
CA HIS A 149 -3.87 -10.50 -8.18
C HIS A 149 -3.29 -9.09 -8.12
N TRP A 150 -3.11 -8.42 -9.28
CA TRP A 150 -2.39 -7.15 -9.36
C TRP A 150 -3.28 -5.97 -9.81
N GLY A 151 -4.59 -6.20 -9.91
CA GLY A 151 -5.58 -5.21 -10.34
C GLY A 151 -6.27 -4.49 -9.19
N PHE A 152 -7.59 -4.28 -9.34
CA PHE A 152 -8.39 -3.44 -8.44
C PHE A 152 -8.33 -3.87 -6.98
N HIS A 153 -8.18 -5.16 -6.68
CA HIS A 153 -8.22 -5.67 -5.31
C HIS A 153 -7.07 -5.14 -4.47
N ILE A 154 -5.84 -5.23 -4.95
CA ILE A 154 -4.68 -4.71 -4.20
C ILE A 154 -4.71 -3.19 -4.11
N TRP A 155 -5.18 -2.52 -5.16
CA TRP A 155 -5.29 -1.06 -5.13
C TRP A 155 -6.41 -0.58 -4.23
N ALA A 156 -7.47 -1.36 -4.01
CA ALA A 156 -8.49 -1.08 -3.01
C ALA A 156 -7.96 -1.15 -1.58
N ILE A 157 -7.05 -2.10 -1.28
CA ILE A 157 -6.36 -2.19 -0.01
C ILE A 157 -5.58 -0.90 0.29
N TYR A 158 -4.73 -0.47 -0.66
CA TYR A 158 -3.95 0.76 -0.52
C TYR A 158 -4.83 2.01 -0.50
N CYS A 159 -5.88 2.02 -1.32
CA CYS A 159 -6.83 3.12 -1.43
C CYS A 159 -7.56 3.36 -0.10
N LEU A 160 -8.05 2.31 0.56
CA LEU A 160 -8.74 2.43 1.85
C LEU A 160 -7.85 3.05 2.91
N VAL A 161 -6.61 2.56 3.06
CA VAL A 161 -5.66 3.07 4.05
C VAL A 161 -5.29 4.52 3.73
N GLY A 162 -4.90 4.80 2.48
CA GLY A 162 -4.50 6.14 2.06
C GLY A 162 -5.64 7.15 2.18
N LEU A 163 -6.86 6.78 1.79
CA LEU A 163 -8.05 7.60 1.91
C LEU A 163 -8.36 7.93 3.38
N SER A 164 -8.37 6.92 4.24
CA SER A 164 -8.63 7.11 5.67
C SER A 164 -7.58 8.00 6.32
N LEU A 165 -6.30 7.77 6.05
CA LEU A 165 -5.21 8.61 6.56
C LEU A 165 -5.32 10.06 6.08
N ALA A 166 -5.55 10.27 4.78
CA ALA A 166 -5.67 11.62 4.21
C ALA A 166 -6.89 12.37 4.76
N TYR A 167 -8.03 11.68 4.88
CA TYR A 167 -9.26 12.26 5.41
C TYR A 167 -9.10 12.70 6.87
N PHE A 168 -8.63 11.80 7.74
CA PHE A 168 -8.50 12.13 9.16
C PHE A 168 -7.34 13.09 9.45
N ALA A 169 -6.22 12.99 8.74
CA ALA A 169 -5.10 13.88 8.98
C ALA A 169 -5.32 15.27 8.39
N PHE A 170 -5.76 15.39 7.14
CA PHE A 170 -5.80 16.69 6.47
C PHE A 170 -7.11 17.43 6.65
N ARG A 171 -8.24 16.72 6.83
CA ARG A 171 -9.54 17.36 7.05
C ARG A 171 -9.86 17.54 8.52
N HIS A 172 -9.49 16.60 9.38
CA HIS A 172 -9.76 16.64 10.82
C HIS A 172 -8.55 17.02 11.68
N GLY A 173 -7.36 17.22 11.09
CA GLY A 173 -6.16 17.67 11.82
C GLY A 173 -5.58 16.65 12.78
N LEU A 174 -5.90 15.35 12.62
CA LEU A 174 -5.37 14.28 13.44
C LEU A 174 -3.93 13.91 13.02
N PRO A 175 -3.13 13.24 13.87
CA PRO A 175 -1.82 12.75 13.49
C PRO A 175 -1.86 11.87 12.23
N LEU A 176 -0.84 11.97 11.37
CA LEU A 176 -0.73 11.12 10.19
C LEU A 176 -0.18 9.74 10.60
N SER A 177 -1.00 8.98 11.31
CA SER A 177 -0.71 7.66 11.87
C SER A 177 -1.94 6.77 11.81
N MET A 178 -1.75 5.44 11.77
CA MET A 178 -2.85 4.48 11.61
C MET A 178 -3.89 4.55 12.72
N ARG A 179 -3.49 4.84 13.96
CA ARG A 179 -4.43 5.04 15.08
C ARG A 179 -5.49 6.11 14.81
N SER A 180 -5.15 7.15 14.02
CA SER A 180 -6.08 8.24 13.72
C SER A 180 -7.29 7.79 12.90
N THR A 181 -7.17 6.70 12.14
CA THR A 181 -8.27 6.13 11.35
C THR A 181 -9.39 5.55 12.23
N LEU A 182 -9.10 5.26 13.49
CA LEU A 182 -10.04 4.72 14.46
C LEU A 182 -10.73 5.79 15.31
N TYR A 183 -10.37 7.07 15.16
CA TYR A 183 -10.91 8.17 15.98
C TYR A 183 -12.44 8.19 16.04
N PRO A 184 -13.21 7.99 14.95
CA PRO A 184 -14.67 8.02 15.00
C PRO A 184 -15.32 6.90 15.84
N ILE A 185 -14.54 5.89 16.23
CA ILE A 185 -15.02 4.72 17.00
C ILE A 185 -14.57 4.80 18.45
N ILE A 186 -13.28 5.13 18.67
CA ILE A 186 -12.68 5.10 20.02
C ILE A 186 -12.34 6.48 20.58
N GLY A 187 -12.56 7.57 19.81
CA GLY A 187 -12.32 8.95 20.24
C GLY A 187 -10.89 9.17 20.72
N GLU A 188 -10.73 9.93 21.81
CA GLU A 188 -9.42 10.26 22.41
C GLU A 188 -8.59 9.03 22.85
N LYS A 189 -9.20 7.84 22.93
CA LYS A 189 -8.47 6.59 23.23
C LYS A 189 -7.44 6.22 22.17
N ILE A 190 -7.42 6.91 21.01
CA ILE A 190 -6.32 6.80 20.03
C ILE A 190 -4.96 7.20 20.62
N HIS A 191 -4.93 8.03 21.64
CA HIS A 191 -3.71 8.44 22.34
C HIS A 191 -3.29 7.49 23.48
N GLY A 192 -4.10 6.44 23.72
CA GLY A 192 -3.87 5.42 24.74
C GLY A 192 -3.43 4.06 24.16
N PRO A 193 -3.46 3.00 24.99
CA PRO A 193 -2.98 1.67 24.61
C PRO A 193 -3.62 1.11 23.34
N MET A 194 -4.92 1.38 23.10
CA MET A 194 -5.61 0.89 21.90
C MET A 194 -5.01 1.48 20.62
N GLY A 195 -4.78 2.80 20.59
CA GLY A 195 -4.14 3.45 19.44
C GLY A 195 -2.67 3.02 19.28
N HIS A 196 -1.94 2.87 20.38
CA HIS A 196 -0.56 2.39 20.34
C HIS A 196 -0.47 0.98 19.74
N THR A 197 -1.39 0.08 20.10
CA THR A 197 -1.46 -1.28 19.53
C THR A 197 -1.68 -1.26 18.02
N VAL A 198 -2.53 -0.35 17.53
CA VAL A 198 -2.76 -0.18 16.08
C VAL A 198 -1.47 0.21 15.35
N ASP A 199 -0.73 1.18 15.89
CA ASP A 199 0.54 1.61 15.29
C ASP A 199 1.62 0.52 15.39
N VAL A 200 1.64 -0.29 16.46
CA VAL A 200 2.54 -1.47 16.56
C VAL A 200 2.25 -2.47 15.46
N PHE A 201 0.99 -2.84 15.22
CA PHE A 201 0.64 -3.75 14.13
C PHE A 201 0.94 -3.17 12.75
N ALA A 202 0.78 -1.86 12.56
CA ALA A 202 1.18 -1.18 11.33
C ALA A 202 2.70 -1.24 11.09
N ILE A 203 3.51 -1.06 12.15
CA ILE A 203 4.97 -1.22 12.09
C ILE A 203 5.36 -2.66 11.74
N LEU A 204 4.78 -3.65 12.44
CA LEU A 204 5.08 -5.06 12.21
C LEU A 204 4.69 -5.49 10.78
N GLY A 205 3.49 -5.11 10.32
CA GLY A 205 3.05 -5.36 8.95
C GLY A 205 4.02 -4.77 7.93
N THR A 206 4.33 -3.48 8.05
CA THR A 206 5.28 -2.79 7.16
C THR A 206 6.65 -3.46 7.18
N MET A 207 7.19 -3.79 8.37
CA MET A 207 8.49 -4.46 8.53
C MET A 207 8.54 -5.79 7.80
N PHE A 208 7.55 -6.68 8.02
CA PHE A 208 7.53 -7.99 7.37
C PHE A 208 7.23 -7.91 5.88
N GLY A 209 6.38 -6.95 5.46
CA GLY A 209 6.15 -6.68 4.05
C GLY A 209 7.42 -6.27 3.31
N ILE A 210 8.20 -5.33 3.86
CA ILE A 210 9.48 -4.90 3.30
C ILE A 210 10.51 -6.03 3.32
N ALA A 211 10.60 -6.78 4.43
CA ALA A 211 11.51 -7.92 4.53
C ALA A 211 11.22 -8.99 3.47
N THR A 212 9.94 -9.27 3.18
CA THR A 212 9.53 -10.19 2.11
C THR A 212 9.94 -9.66 0.74
N THR A 213 9.75 -8.36 0.49
CA THR A 213 10.20 -7.72 -0.75
C THR A 213 11.71 -7.79 -0.90
N LEU A 214 12.48 -7.60 0.18
CA LEU A 214 13.93 -7.76 0.16
C LEU A 214 14.31 -9.19 -0.18
N GLY A 215 13.65 -10.19 0.41
CA GLY A 215 13.89 -11.60 0.11
C GLY A 215 13.67 -11.94 -1.36
N LEU A 216 12.54 -11.50 -1.94
CA LEU A 216 12.26 -11.66 -3.37
C LEU A 216 13.31 -10.95 -4.25
N SER A 217 13.68 -9.73 -3.86
CA SER A 217 14.68 -8.93 -4.58
C SER A 217 16.03 -9.63 -4.63
N VAL A 218 16.52 -10.10 -3.48
CA VAL A 218 17.86 -10.73 -3.43
C VAL A 218 17.89 -12.10 -4.10
N ALA A 219 16.78 -12.83 -4.09
CA ALA A 219 16.64 -14.04 -4.89
C ALA A 219 16.76 -13.72 -6.38
N GLN A 220 16.04 -12.71 -6.86
CA GLN A 220 16.07 -12.29 -8.27
C GLN A 220 17.41 -11.65 -8.66
N ILE A 221 18.06 -10.88 -7.79
CA ILE A 221 19.41 -10.35 -8.01
C ILE A 221 20.41 -11.50 -8.11
N ASN A 222 20.34 -12.48 -7.21
CA ASN A 222 21.25 -13.63 -7.22
C ASN A 222 21.07 -14.48 -8.50
N ALA A 223 19.82 -14.74 -8.91
CA ALA A 223 19.52 -15.41 -10.17
C ALA A 223 20.06 -14.62 -11.38
N GLY A 224 19.85 -13.30 -11.42
CA GLY A 224 20.37 -12.44 -12.48
C GLY A 224 21.89 -12.33 -12.52
N LEU A 225 22.55 -12.30 -11.36
CA LEU A 225 24.01 -12.33 -11.27
C LEU A 225 24.57 -13.66 -11.75
N ASN A 226 23.96 -14.79 -11.38
CA ASN A 226 24.33 -16.10 -11.87
C ASN A 226 24.14 -16.20 -13.39
N TYR A 227 23.03 -15.65 -13.91
CA TYR A 227 22.77 -15.62 -15.34
C TYR A 227 23.84 -14.83 -16.12
N LEU A 228 24.25 -13.67 -15.61
CA LEU A 228 25.30 -12.84 -16.25
C LEU A 228 26.71 -13.38 -16.02
N TRP A 229 26.96 -13.94 -14.86
CA TRP A 229 28.24 -14.51 -14.42
C TRP A 229 28.01 -15.85 -13.74
N PRO A 230 28.08 -16.97 -14.48
CA PRO A 230 27.83 -18.32 -13.95
C PRO A 230 28.76 -18.74 -12.80
N SER A 231 29.85 -18.00 -12.56
CA SER A 231 30.72 -18.19 -11.39
C SER A 231 30.10 -17.77 -10.08
N VAL A 232 29.01 -16.96 -10.09
CA VAL A 232 28.26 -16.56 -8.89
C VAL A 232 27.20 -17.63 -8.61
N PRO A 233 27.33 -18.44 -7.53
CA PRO A 233 26.36 -19.50 -7.25
C PRO A 233 25.01 -18.93 -6.76
N VAL A 234 23.92 -19.63 -7.09
CA VAL A 234 22.61 -19.35 -6.51
C VAL A 234 22.50 -20.07 -5.17
N ASN A 235 22.65 -19.33 -4.08
CA ASN A 235 22.55 -19.89 -2.74
C ASN A 235 22.27 -18.81 -1.67
N THR A 236 21.86 -19.25 -0.48
CA THR A 236 21.52 -18.39 0.64
C THR A 236 22.69 -17.48 1.08
N THR A 237 23.94 -17.93 0.97
CA THR A 237 25.10 -17.12 1.35
C THR A 237 25.22 -15.88 0.47
N VAL A 238 25.11 -16.02 -0.85
CA VAL A 238 25.13 -14.90 -1.79
C VAL A 238 23.93 -13.98 -1.55
N GLN A 239 22.75 -14.53 -1.27
CA GLN A 239 21.56 -13.74 -0.95
C GLN A 239 21.75 -12.92 0.32
N ILE A 240 22.36 -13.47 1.37
CA ILE A 240 22.67 -12.73 2.61
C ILE A 240 23.69 -11.62 2.34
N ILE A 241 24.74 -11.90 1.56
CA ILE A 241 25.70 -10.86 1.16
C ILE A 241 24.98 -9.73 0.40
N ALA A 242 24.06 -10.07 -0.49
CA ALA A 242 23.25 -9.10 -1.21
C ALA A 242 22.35 -8.29 -0.25
N ILE A 243 21.71 -8.94 0.74
CA ILE A 243 20.95 -8.24 1.80
C ILE A 243 21.82 -7.20 2.51
N VAL A 244 23.00 -7.61 2.97
CA VAL A 244 23.92 -6.71 3.68
C VAL A 244 24.35 -5.55 2.79
N ALA A 245 24.73 -5.82 1.54
CA ALA A 245 25.17 -4.79 0.60
C ALA A 245 24.04 -3.78 0.30
N ILE A 246 22.82 -4.26 0.02
CA ILE A 246 21.67 -3.41 -0.31
C ILE A 246 21.20 -2.63 0.91
N THR A 247 21.16 -3.26 2.10
CA THR A 247 20.83 -2.58 3.35
C THR A 247 21.85 -1.48 3.68
N ALA A 248 23.13 -1.73 3.44
CA ALA A 248 24.17 -0.71 3.58
C ALA A 248 23.95 0.48 2.61
N LEU A 249 23.61 0.21 1.34
CA LEU A 249 23.29 1.25 0.35
C LEU A 249 22.05 2.04 0.76
N ALA A 250 20.98 1.39 1.21
CA ALA A 250 19.77 2.05 1.69
C ALA A 250 20.07 2.90 2.94
N THR A 251 20.85 2.38 3.88
CA THR A 251 21.27 3.10 5.08
C THR A 251 22.13 4.34 4.75
N LEU A 252 23.04 4.24 3.79
CA LEU A 252 23.83 5.36 3.30
C LEU A 252 22.93 6.44 2.66
N SER A 253 21.92 6.03 1.92
CA SER A 253 20.91 6.95 1.35
C SER A 253 20.17 7.73 2.45
N VAL A 254 19.72 7.02 3.50
CA VAL A 254 19.06 7.61 4.67
C VAL A 254 19.95 8.62 5.40
N VAL A 255 21.23 8.27 5.63
CA VAL A 255 22.21 9.14 6.34
C VAL A 255 22.56 10.38 5.54
N ALA A 256 22.71 10.22 4.24
CA ALA A 256 23.06 11.33 3.36
C ALA A 256 21.95 12.39 3.26
N GLY A 257 20.73 12.09 3.77
CA GLY A 257 19.60 13.03 3.75
C GLY A 257 19.19 13.42 2.34
N LEU A 258 19.30 12.48 1.42
CA LEU A 258 19.18 12.69 -0.01
C LEU A 258 17.72 12.76 -0.48
N ASP A 259 16.86 13.60 0.11
CA ASP A 259 15.52 13.86 -0.45
C ASP A 259 15.59 14.12 -1.97
N LYS A 260 16.64 14.79 -2.42
CA LYS A 260 16.91 14.99 -3.86
C LYS A 260 17.47 13.72 -4.52
N GLY A 261 18.23 12.90 -3.81
CA GLY A 261 18.83 11.67 -4.33
C GLY A 261 17.80 10.57 -4.54
N VAL A 262 16.98 10.30 -3.53
CA VAL A 262 15.86 9.34 -3.60
C VAL A 262 14.90 9.69 -4.73
N LYS A 263 14.54 10.99 -4.85
CA LYS A 263 13.67 11.45 -5.95
C LYS A 263 14.30 11.19 -7.32
N ARG A 264 15.60 11.41 -7.49
CA ARG A 264 16.30 11.15 -8.76
C ARG A 264 16.37 9.64 -9.04
N LEU A 265 16.66 8.85 -8.03
CA LEU A 265 16.74 7.39 -8.15
C LEU A 265 15.36 6.79 -8.48
N SER A 266 14.30 7.24 -7.82
CA SER A 266 12.92 6.82 -8.15
C SER A 266 12.52 7.21 -9.58
N MET A 267 12.93 8.39 -10.05
CA MET A 267 12.69 8.80 -11.43
C MET A 267 13.48 7.93 -12.41
N LEU A 268 14.75 7.62 -12.11
CA LEU A 268 15.56 6.68 -12.91
C LEU A 268 14.90 5.31 -12.99
N ASN A 269 14.44 4.78 -11.86
CA ASN A 269 13.75 3.49 -11.80
C ASN A 269 12.51 3.47 -12.72
N MET A 270 11.71 4.52 -12.67
CA MET A 270 10.52 4.65 -13.53
C MET A 270 10.92 4.68 -15.01
N VAL A 271 11.94 5.47 -15.37
CA VAL A 271 12.42 5.55 -16.76
C VAL A 271 12.96 4.20 -17.24
N LEU A 272 13.74 3.51 -16.40
CA LEU A 272 14.29 2.18 -16.76
C LEU A 272 13.19 1.13 -16.85
N ALA A 273 12.21 1.13 -15.94
CA ALA A 273 11.09 0.18 -15.98
C ALA A 273 10.20 0.39 -17.22
N ILE A 274 9.84 1.64 -17.52
CA ILE A 274 9.07 1.96 -18.73
C ILE A 274 9.91 1.64 -19.98
N GLY A 275 11.20 1.96 -19.98
CA GLY A 275 12.13 1.64 -21.06
C GLY A 275 12.22 0.14 -21.33
N LEU A 276 12.34 -0.68 -20.26
CA LEU A 276 12.34 -2.14 -20.35
C LEU A 276 11.00 -2.67 -20.92
N MET A 277 9.88 -2.15 -20.42
CA MET A 277 8.55 -2.53 -20.91
C MET A 277 8.37 -2.18 -22.40
N LEU A 278 8.75 -0.97 -22.80
CA LEU A 278 8.65 -0.53 -24.20
C LEU A 278 9.61 -1.31 -25.11
N PHE A 279 10.79 -1.65 -24.61
CA PHE A 279 11.72 -2.50 -25.33
C PHE A 279 11.11 -3.88 -25.61
N VAL A 280 10.63 -4.60 -24.58
CA VAL A 280 9.99 -5.91 -24.74
C VAL A 280 8.77 -5.82 -25.64
N PHE A 281 7.94 -4.78 -25.50
CA PHE A 281 6.79 -4.54 -26.37
C PHE A 281 7.18 -4.36 -27.84
N ALA A 282 8.27 -3.63 -28.12
CA ALA A 282 8.68 -3.33 -29.50
C ALA A 282 9.38 -4.50 -30.19
N VAL A 283 10.14 -5.31 -29.45
CA VAL A 283 10.89 -6.44 -30.03
C VAL A 283 10.16 -7.78 -29.91
N GLY A 284 9.18 -7.87 -29.02
CA GLY A 284 8.34 -9.04 -28.81
C GLY A 284 7.17 -9.14 -29.80
N PRO A 285 6.23 -10.03 -29.55
CA PRO A 285 5.07 -10.25 -30.43
C PRO A 285 4.01 -9.15 -30.27
N THR A 286 4.31 -7.92 -30.69
CA THR A 286 3.52 -6.69 -30.44
C THR A 286 2.02 -6.85 -30.73
N ILE A 287 1.67 -7.44 -31.89
CA ILE A 287 0.24 -7.61 -32.28
C ILE A 287 -0.44 -8.62 -31.37
N PHE A 288 0.25 -9.70 -31.00
CA PHE A 288 -0.27 -10.68 -30.04
C PHE A 288 -0.53 -10.01 -28.68
N ILE A 289 0.44 -9.23 -28.16
CA ILE A 289 0.31 -8.48 -26.90
C ILE A 289 -0.91 -7.54 -26.93
N LEU A 290 -1.13 -6.81 -28.03
CA LEU A 290 -2.28 -5.90 -28.15
C LEU A 290 -3.61 -6.65 -28.15
N ASN A 291 -3.69 -7.77 -28.89
CA ASN A 291 -4.89 -8.59 -28.95
C ASN A 291 -5.20 -9.24 -27.60
N THR A 292 -4.19 -9.82 -26.94
CA THR A 292 -4.34 -10.47 -25.64
C THR A 292 -4.62 -9.46 -24.53
N PHE A 293 -4.04 -8.26 -24.56
CA PHE A 293 -4.39 -7.18 -23.63
C PHE A 293 -5.90 -6.87 -23.63
N MET A 294 -6.51 -6.76 -24.81
CA MET A 294 -7.95 -6.51 -24.92
C MET A 294 -8.76 -7.70 -24.40
N GLU A 295 -8.39 -8.92 -24.80
CA GLU A 295 -9.08 -10.14 -24.38
C GLU A 295 -8.95 -10.39 -22.87
N ASN A 296 -7.75 -10.27 -22.32
CA ASN A 296 -7.46 -10.45 -20.90
C ASN A 296 -8.18 -9.40 -20.03
N THR A 297 -8.25 -8.14 -20.50
CA THR A 297 -9.00 -7.08 -19.81
C THR A 297 -10.49 -7.41 -19.78
N GLY A 298 -11.06 -7.82 -20.90
CA GLY A 298 -12.47 -8.26 -20.98
C GLY A 298 -12.76 -9.46 -20.09
N SER A 299 -11.89 -10.46 -20.11
CA SER A 299 -11.98 -11.65 -19.25
C SER A 299 -11.90 -11.30 -17.77
N TYR A 300 -10.98 -10.43 -17.37
CA TYR A 300 -10.88 -9.96 -16.00
C TYR A 300 -12.15 -9.25 -15.53
N LEU A 301 -12.65 -8.29 -16.30
CA LEU A 301 -13.83 -7.51 -15.93
C LEU A 301 -15.11 -8.37 -15.86
N SER A 302 -15.27 -9.35 -16.75
CA SER A 302 -16.44 -10.24 -16.74
C SER A 302 -16.42 -11.23 -15.58
N ASN A 303 -15.25 -11.63 -15.08
CA ASN A 303 -15.12 -12.65 -14.03
C ASN A 303 -14.71 -12.06 -12.66
N ILE A 304 -14.62 -10.73 -12.53
CA ILE A 304 -14.12 -10.09 -11.30
C ILE A 304 -14.94 -10.49 -10.07
N VAL A 305 -16.26 -10.61 -10.16
CA VAL A 305 -17.13 -10.97 -9.04
C VAL A 305 -16.90 -12.43 -8.62
N GLU A 306 -16.86 -13.34 -9.58
CA GLU A 306 -16.60 -14.75 -9.30
C GLU A 306 -15.25 -14.94 -8.63
N ARG A 307 -14.18 -14.35 -9.17
CA ARG A 307 -12.83 -14.45 -8.60
C ARG A 307 -12.73 -13.81 -7.23
N THR A 308 -13.46 -12.73 -6.96
CA THR A 308 -13.49 -12.06 -5.64
C THR A 308 -13.96 -13.00 -4.52
N PHE A 309 -14.87 -13.92 -4.82
CA PHE A 309 -15.45 -14.84 -3.83
C PHE A 309 -15.00 -16.29 -4.01
N SER A 310 -14.10 -16.60 -4.93
CA SER A 310 -13.60 -17.96 -5.16
C SER A 310 -12.52 -18.31 -4.14
N LEU A 311 -12.82 -19.30 -3.33
CA LEU A 311 -11.91 -19.91 -2.34
C LEU A 311 -11.49 -21.31 -2.75
N GLN A 312 -11.94 -21.80 -3.90
CA GLN A 312 -11.72 -23.18 -4.35
C GLN A 312 -12.16 -24.22 -3.30
N ALA A 313 -13.25 -23.92 -2.56
CA ALA A 313 -13.70 -24.69 -1.42
C ALA A 313 -14.11 -26.14 -1.77
N TYR A 314 -14.38 -26.44 -3.03
CA TYR A 314 -14.75 -27.75 -3.52
C TYR A 314 -13.56 -28.56 -4.07
N THR A 315 -12.36 -27.99 -4.05
CA THR A 315 -11.12 -28.63 -4.48
C THR A 315 -10.15 -28.71 -3.31
N SER A 316 -9.43 -29.81 -3.16
CA SER A 316 -8.36 -29.95 -2.18
C SER A 316 -7.03 -29.45 -2.77
N SER A 317 -6.82 -28.13 -2.78
CA SER A 317 -5.63 -27.51 -3.35
C SER A 317 -5.09 -26.44 -2.41
N ASP A 318 -3.78 -26.42 -2.21
CA ASP A 318 -3.10 -25.34 -1.47
C ASP A 318 -2.85 -24.10 -2.34
N TRP A 319 -3.33 -24.11 -3.59
CA TRP A 319 -3.07 -23.05 -4.57
C TRP A 319 -3.52 -21.67 -4.06
N ILE A 320 -4.74 -21.58 -3.51
CA ILE A 320 -5.29 -20.30 -3.03
C ILE A 320 -4.43 -19.70 -1.89
N GLY A 321 -3.91 -20.56 -1.02
CA GLY A 321 -3.02 -20.16 0.08
C GLY A 321 -1.68 -19.64 -0.41
N ASN A 322 -1.10 -20.34 -1.36
CA ASN A 322 0.23 -20.03 -1.91
C ASN A 322 0.24 -18.81 -2.84
N TRP A 323 -0.90 -18.46 -3.43
CA TRP A 323 -1.00 -17.38 -4.41
C TRP A 323 -1.88 -16.23 -3.93
N THR A 324 -3.20 -16.34 -4.04
CA THR A 324 -4.11 -15.23 -3.77
C THR A 324 -3.99 -14.71 -2.33
N LEU A 325 -3.99 -15.63 -1.34
CA LEU A 325 -3.90 -15.22 0.07
C LEU A 325 -2.53 -14.64 0.42
N PHE A 326 -1.46 -15.17 -0.18
CA PHE A 326 -0.14 -14.59 -0.01
C PHE A 326 -0.07 -13.17 -0.59
N ILE A 327 -0.53 -12.97 -1.83
CA ILE A 327 -0.48 -11.65 -2.48
C ILE A 327 -1.34 -10.63 -1.74
N PHE A 328 -2.54 -11.01 -1.31
CA PHE A 328 -3.40 -10.13 -0.52
C PHE A 328 -2.83 -9.85 0.88
N GLY A 329 -2.32 -10.87 1.56
CA GLY A 329 -1.65 -10.71 2.86
C GLY A 329 -0.43 -9.80 2.75
N TRP A 330 0.39 -9.99 1.73
CA TRP A 330 1.54 -9.13 1.47
C TRP A 330 1.14 -7.69 1.20
N THR A 331 0.11 -7.47 0.38
CA THR A 331 -0.44 -6.14 0.09
C THR A 331 -1.02 -5.46 1.34
N ILE A 332 -1.76 -6.22 2.18
CA ILE A 332 -2.28 -5.71 3.46
C ILE A 332 -1.13 -5.29 4.38
N SER A 333 -0.06 -6.08 4.47
CA SER A 333 1.12 -5.74 5.26
C SER A 333 1.84 -4.48 4.75
N TRP A 334 1.86 -4.27 3.44
CA TRP A 334 2.41 -3.07 2.82
C TRP A 334 1.50 -1.84 2.92
N ALA A 335 0.22 -2.02 3.21
CA ALA A 335 -0.77 -0.96 3.13
C ALA A 335 -0.49 0.24 4.05
N PRO A 336 0.07 0.12 5.28
CA PRO A 336 0.43 1.30 6.07
C PRO A 336 1.46 2.18 5.38
N PHE A 337 2.47 1.57 4.74
CA PHE A 337 3.52 2.27 4.01
C PHE A 337 2.99 2.97 2.76
N VAL A 338 2.38 2.20 1.86
CA VAL A 338 1.87 2.74 0.58
C VAL A 338 0.74 3.72 0.83
N GLY A 339 -0.17 3.41 1.75
CA GLY A 339 -1.30 4.27 2.09
C GLY A 339 -0.85 5.62 2.67
N LEU A 340 0.15 5.63 3.56
CA LEU A 340 0.69 6.86 4.11
C LEU A 340 1.38 7.72 3.03
N PHE A 341 2.10 7.09 2.12
CA PHE A 341 2.71 7.78 0.99
C PHE A 341 1.64 8.41 0.09
N ILE A 342 0.64 7.63 -0.34
CA ILE A 342 -0.44 8.09 -1.20
C ILE A 342 -1.23 9.21 -0.51
N ALA A 343 -1.49 9.10 0.79
CA ALA A 343 -2.15 10.15 1.56
C ALA A 343 -1.37 11.48 1.48
N LYS A 344 -0.06 11.45 1.74
CA LYS A 344 0.80 12.65 1.73
C LYS A 344 0.74 13.43 0.43
N ILE A 345 0.71 12.76 -0.71
CA ILE A 345 0.73 13.40 -2.02
C ILE A 345 -0.66 13.80 -2.53
N SER A 346 -1.73 13.50 -1.77
CA SER A 346 -3.11 13.65 -2.24
C SER A 346 -3.90 14.77 -1.55
N ARG A 347 -3.24 15.60 -0.72
CA ARG A 347 -3.86 16.73 -0.04
C ARG A 347 -4.56 17.65 -1.05
N GLY A 348 -5.79 18.09 -0.74
CA GLY A 348 -6.59 18.97 -1.58
C GLY A 348 -7.36 18.30 -2.72
N ARG A 349 -7.14 17.00 -2.98
CA ARG A 349 -7.93 16.22 -3.92
C ARG A 349 -9.30 15.90 -3.35
N THR A 350 -10.32 15.72 -4.21
CA THR A 350 -11.58 15.14 -3.75
C THR A 350 -11.44 13.64 -3.54
N ILE A 351 -12.30 13.06 -2.70
CA ILE A 351 -12.35 11.60 -2.47
C ILE A 351 -12.51 10.85 -3.79
N ARG A 352 -13.39 11.30 -4.70
CA ARG A 352 -13.57 10.69 -6.01
C ARG A 352 -12.30 10.73 -6.86
N GLN A 353 -11.63 11.88 -6.94
CA GLN A 353 -10.36 12.00 -7.66
C GLN A 353 -9.31 11.06 -7.08
N PHE A 354 -9.25 10.98 -5.74
CA PHE A 354 -8.32 10.10 -5.04
C PHE A 354 -8.59 8.64 -5.38
N VAL A 355 -9.82 8.16 -5.18
CA VAL A 355 -10.17 6.75 -5.40
C VAL A 355 -9.97 6.36 -6.88
N VAL A 356 -10.49 7.16 -7.81
CA VAL A 356 -10.35 6.86 -9.25
C VAL A 356 -8.87 6.85 -9.66
N GLY A 357 -8.09 7.84 -9.21
CA GLY A 357 -6.65 7.89 -9.52
C GLY A 357 -5.87 6.71 -8.97
N VAL A 358 -6.08 6.36 -7.69
CA VAL A 358 -5.37 5.26 -7.02
C VAL A 358 -5.80 3.89 -7.56
N MET A 359 -7.08 3.72 -7.93
CA MET A 359 -7.59 2.44 -8.42
C MET A 359 -7.27 2.21 -9.90
N VAL A 360 -7.53 3.19 -10.77
CA VAL A 360 -7.53 2.98 -12.22
C VAL A 360 -6.14 3.09 -12.84
N VAL A 361 -5.40 4.15 -12.47
CA VAL A 361 -4.12 4.44 -13.14
C VAL A 361 -3.08 3.33 -12.94
N PRO A 362 -2.84 2.87 -11.71
CA PRO A 362 -1.91 1.78 -11.51
C PRO A 362 -2.41 0.44 -12.09
N THR A 363 -3.70 0.15 -12.00
CA THR A 363 -4.27 -1.08 -12.56
C THR A 363 -4.06 -1.18 -14.07
N ILE A 364 -4.29 -0.10 -14.82
CA ILE A 364 -4.03 -0.09 -16.28
C ILE A 364 -2.55 -0.39 -16.56
N PHE A 365 -1.64 0.23 -15.79
CA PHE A 365 -0.22 -0.03 -15.97
C PHE A 365 0.14 -1.48 -15.67
N THR A 366 -0.41 -2.06 -14.61
CA THR A 366 -0.19 -3.47 -14.28
C THR A 366 -0.67 -4.38 -15.41
N PHE A 367 -1.83 -4.12 -15.95
CA PHE A 367 -2.36 -4.90 -17.07
C PHE A 367 -1.46 -4.81 -18.30
N LEU A 368 -0.95 -3.62 -18.62
CA LEU A 368 0.04 -3.45 -19.67
C LEU A 368 1.32 -4.21 -19.37
N TRP A 369 1.81 -4.15 -18.12
CA TRP A 369 3.02 -4.86 -17.72
C TRP A 369 2.89 -6.37 -17.88
N PHE A 370 1.84 -6.97 -17.31
CA PHE A 370 1.62 -8.41 -17.43
C PHE A 370 1.34 -8.84 -18.88
N SER A 371 0.65 -8.03 -19.68
CA SER A 371 0.48 -8.34 -21.09
C SER A 371 1.79 -8.28 -21.85
N VAL A 372 2.64 -7.30 -21.59
CA VAL A 372 3.94 -7.21 -22.28
C VAL A 372 4.86 -8.37 -21.89
N PHE A 373 5.01 -8.67 -20.61
CA PHE A 373 5.93 -9.70 -20.15
C PHE A 373 5.32 -11.11 -20.14
N GLY A 374 4.12 -11.24 -19.57
CA GLY A 374 3.41 -12.51 -19.42
C GLY A 374 2.95 -13.08 -20.75
N ASP A 375 2.27 -12.27 -21.58
CA ASP A 375 1.82 -12.74 -22.89
C ASP A 375 3.00 -13.00 -23.84
N THR A 376 4.12 -12.27 -23.72
CA THR A 376 5.34 -12.59 -24.47
C THR A 376 5.90 -13.96 -24.06
N ALA A 377 5.92 -14.28 -22.77
CA ALA A 377 6.35 -15.60 -22.28
C ALA A 377 5.40 -16.71 -22.74
N LEU A 378 4.09 -16.49 -22.68
CA LEU A 378 3.10 -17.45 -23.17
C LEU A 378 3.20 -17.64 -24.68
N HIS A 379 3.46 -16.57 -25.45
CA HIS A 379 3.71 -16.66 -26.89
C HIS A 379 4.94 -17.54 -27.19
N LEU A 380 6.04 -17.31 -26.47
CA LEU A 380 7.28 -18.07 -26.60
C LEU A 380 7.04 -19.57 -26.35
N ILE A 381 6.19 -19.91 -25.38
CA ILE A 381 5.87 -21.31 -25.07
C ILE A 381 4.88 -21.90 -26.10
N MET A 382 3.78 -21.19 -26.37
CA MET A 382 2.64 -21.73 -27.13
C MET A 382 2.84 -21.69 -28.65
N VAL A 383 3.49 -20.63 -29.15
CA VAL A 383 3.65 -20.38 -30.58
C VAL A 383 5.02 -20.75 -31.07
N ASP A 384 6.07 -20.32 -30.35
CA ASP A 384 7.45 -20.57 -30.74
C ASP A 384 7.95 -21.94 -30.25
N GLY A 385 7.18 -22.62 -29.38
CA GLY A 385 7.46 -24.01 -28.94
C GLY A 385 8.54 -24.14 -27.88
N TYR A 386 8.95 -23.06 -27.21
CA TYR A 386 9.98 -23.12 -26.18
C TYR A 386 9.38 -23.54 -24.82
N THR A 387 9.01 -24.81 -24.70
CA THR A 387 8.39 -25.35 -23.48
C THR A 387 9.38 -25.49 -22.29
N ALA A 388 10.69 -25.49 -22.55
CA ALA A 388 11.70 -25.53 -21.50
C ALA A 388 11.60 -24.36 -20.51
N LEU A 389 11.02 -23.21 -20.92
CA LEU A 389 10.78 -22.08 -20.03
C LEU A 389 9.91 -22.46 -18.81
N ILE A 390 8.98 -23.41 -18.98
CA ILE A 390 8.12 -23.91 -17.89
C ILE A 390 8.98 -24.57 -16.81
N ASP A 391 9.84 -25.52 -17.21
CA ASP A 391 10.67 -26.25 -16.27
C ASP A 391 11.68 -25.33 -15.55
N GLU A 392 12.26 -24.39 -16.31
CA GLU A 392 13.17 -23.38 -15.77
C GLU A 392 12.52 -22.49 -14.72
N VAL A 393 11.30 -22.00 -14.99
CA VAL A 393 10.53 -21.14 -14.06
C VAL A 393 10.00 -21.93 -12.87
N GLN A 394 9.62 -23.20 -13.05
CA GLN A 394 9.21 -24.07 -11.94
C GLN A 394 10.39 -24.39 -11.01
N ALA A 395 11.59 -24.56 -11.56
CA ALA A 395 12.80 -24.82 -10.77
C ALA A 395 13.22 -23.58 -9.94
N ASP A 396 13.12 -22.39 -10.51
CA ASP A 396 13.41 -21.12 -9.82
C ASP A 396 12.59 -19.97 -10.43
N HIS A 397 11.61 -19.50 -9.69
CA HIS A 397 10.76 -18.38 -10.12
C HIS A 397 11.56 -17.09 -10.35
N ALA A 398 12.66 -16.90 -9.63
CA ALA A 398 13.49 -15.69 -9.69
C ALA A 398 14.21 -15.50 -11.03
N ILE A 399 14.45 -16.58 -11.79
CA ILE A 399 15.13 -16.50 -13.08
C ILE A 399 14.19 -16.17 -14.25
N ALA A 400 12.87 -16.25 -14.03
CA ALA A 400 11.86 -16.19 -15.09
C ALA A 400 12.04 -15.02 -16.07
N LEU A 401 12.23 -13.81 -15.53
CA LEU A 401 12.43 -12.61 -16.34
C LEU A 401 13.71 -12.71 -17.19
N PHE A 402 14.81 -13.19 -16.64
CA PHE A 402 16.08 -13.33 -17.36
C PHE A 402 15.99 -14.37 -18.46
N LYS A 403 15.25 -15.45 -18.23
CA LYS A 403 14.99 -16.48 -19.24
C LYS A 403 14.11 -15.98 -20.39
N LEU A 404 13.12 -15.15 -20.10
CA LEU A 404 12.40 -14.48 -21.18
C LEU A 404 13.32 -13.55 -21.98
N LEU A 405 14.14 -12.73 -21.31
CA LEU A 405 15.07 -11.80 -21.96
C LEU A 405 16.13 -12.50 -22.81
N GLU A 406 16.46 -13.77 -22.53
CA GLU A 406 17.40 -14.58 -23.29
C GLU A 406 16.96 -14.77 -24.75
N HIS A 407 15.64 -14.78 -25.00
CA HIS A 407 15.04 -14.92 -26.33
C HIS A 407 14.84 -13.59 -27.07
N LEU A 408 15.28 -12.47 -26.46
CA LEU A 408 15.16 -11.14 -27.06
C LEU A 408 16.55 -10.59 -27.44
N PRO A 409 16.64 -9.63 -28.37
CA PRO A 409 17.91 -9.01 -28.73
C PRO A 409 18.54 -8.24 -27.55
N LEU A 410 19.85 -8.03 -27.59
CA LEU A 410 20.62 -7.29 -26.58
C LEU A 410 20.55 -7.90 -25.16
N THR A 411 20.33 -9.18 -25.04
CA THR A 411 20.10 -9.93 -23.80
C THR A 411 21.02 -9.54 -22.65
N SER A 412 22.34 -9.54 -22.84
CA SER A 412 23.30 -9.23 -21.77
C SER A 412 23.15 -7.79 -21.24
N ILE A 413 22.87 -6.82 -22.13
CA ILE A 413 22.71 -5.41 -21.76
C ILE A 413 21.39 -5.24 -20.98
N VAL A 414 20.32 -5.81 -21.50
CA VAL A 414 18.99 -5.68 -20.89
C VAL A 414 18.93 -6.40 -19.55
N SER A 415 19.54 -7.61 -19.45
CA SER A 415 19.64 -8.32 -18.18
C SER A 415 20.48 -7.58 -17.14
N PHE A 416 21.59 -6.95 -17.55
CA PHE A 416 22.38 -6.11 -16.65
C PHE A 416 21.61 -4.89 -16.14
N ILE A 417 20.89 -4.20 -17.03
CA ILE A 417 20.00 -3.08 -16.66
C ILE A 417 18.91 -3.56 -15.70
N THR A 418 18.36 -4.75 -15.93
CA THR A 418 17.33 -5.35 -15.06
C THR A 418 17.87 -5.60 -13.65
N VAL A 419 19.08 -6.14 -13.50
CA VAL A 419 19.71 -6.31 -12.17
C VAL A 419 19.88 -4.96 -11.46
N ILE A 420 20.37 -3.93 -12.16
CA ILE A 420 20.48 -2.57 -11.61
C ILE A 420 19.10 -2.05 -11.20
N LEU A 421 18.10 -2.26 -12.03
CA LEU A 421 16.73 -1.81 -11.76
C LEU A 421 16.17 -2.47 -10.49
N ILE A 422 16.37 -3.78 -10.29
CA ILE A 422 15.92 -4.47 -9.07
C ILE A 422 16.62 -3.90 -7.83
N ILE A 423 17.96 -3.71 -7.89
CA ILE A 423 18.74 -3.13 -6.79
C ILE A 423 18.21 -1.73 -6.44
N THR A 424 18.06 -0.89 -7.44
CA THR A 424 17.68 0.52 -7.22
C THR A 424 16.22 0.66 -6.78
N PHE A 425 15.31 -0.18 -7.25
CA PHE A 425 13.94 -0.25 -6.75
C PHE A 425 13.91 -0.62 -5.27
N PHE A 426 14.69 -1.63 -4.87
CA PHE A 426 14.68 -2.02 -3.48
C PHE A 426 15.28 -0.94 -2.57
N VAL A 427 16.41 -0.33 -2.96
CA VAL A 427 17.02 0.78 -2.19
C VAL A 427 16.02 1.90 -1.95
N THR A 428 15.24 2.29 -2.98
CA THR A 428 14.22 3.35 -2.83
C THR A 428 13.02 2.90 -1.97
N SER A 429 12.65 1.63 -2.03
CA SER A 429 11.57 1.06 -1.22
C SER A 429 11.96 0.97 0.25
N SER A 430 13.16 0.49 0.57
CA SER A 430 13.68 0.39 1.93
C SER A 430 13.88 1.77 2.58
N ASP A 431 14.44 2.75 1.84
CA ASP A 431 14.60 4.12 2.33
C ASP A 431 13.24 4.75 2.69
N SER A 432 12.27 4.63 1.79
CA SER A 432 10.92 5.15 2.04
C SER A 432 10.17 4.37 3.12
N GLY A 433 10.34 3.05 3.19
CA GLY A 433 9.72 2.19 4.18
C GLY A 433 10.23 2.46 5.59
N SER A 434 11.55 2.56 5.77
CA SER A 434 12.16 2.91 7.05
C SER A 434 11.70 4.28 7.56
N LEU A 435 11.50 5.27 6.67
CA LEU A 435 10.91 6.57 7.03
C LEU A 435 9.47 6.45 7.53
N VAL A 436 8.66 5.55 6.94
CA VAL A 436 7.29 5.34 7.39
C VAL A 436 7.25 4.62 8.74
N ILE A 437 8.04 3.56 8.91
CA ILE A 437 8.14 2.85 10.19
C ILE A 437 8.59 3.81 11.30
N ASP A 438 9.59 4.64 11.02
CA ASP A 438 10.08 5.65 11.96
C ASP A 438 9.01 6.71 12.30
N SER A 439 8.26 7.18 11.31
CA SER A 439 7.13 8.10 11.52
C SER A 439 6.04 7.47 12.39
N LEU A 440 5.67 6.20 12.17
CA LEU A 440 4.72 5.47 13.00
C LEU A 440 5.24 5.29 14.43
N ALA A 441 6.51 4.91 14.59
CA ALA A 441 7.17 4.75 15.86
C ALA A 441 7.35 6.08 16.63
N SER A 442 7.22 7.21 15.93
CA SER A 442 7.27 8.57 16.47
C SER A 442 5.88 9.22 16.54
N GLY A 443 4.80 8.45 16.42
CA GLY A 443 3.43 8.94 16.55
C GLY A 443 2.95 9.87 15.44
N GLY A 444 3.49 9.74 14.23
CA GLY A 444 3.14 10.54 13.06
C GLY A 444 4.08 11.73 12.80
N VAL A 445 5.15 11.86 13.57
CA VAL A 445 6.19 12.90 13.34
C VAL A 445 7.01 12.53 12.10
N THR A 446 7.19 13.49 11.19
CA THR A 446 7.88 13.25 9.91
C THR A 446 9.37 13.67 9.91
N HIS A 447 9.77 14.51 10.86
CA HIS A 447 11.16 14.97 11.00
C HIS A 447 11.80 14.34 12.23
N THR A 448 12.40 13.18 12.03
CA THR A 448 13.00 12.34 13.05
C THR A 448 14.52 12.39 12.99
N PRO A 449 15.24 12.11 14.08
CA PRO A 449 16.70 12.01 14.07
C PRO A 449 17.21 10.91 13.13
N VAL A 450 18.33 11.15 12.46
CA VAL A 450 18.93 10.23 11.48
C VAL A 450 19.15 8.83 12.05
N TRP A 451 19.60 8.73 13.32
CA TRP A 451 19.87 7.43 13.95
C TRP A 451 18.64 6.51 14.04
N GLN A 452 17.43 7.08 14.23
CA GLN A 452 16.19 6.29 14.27
C GLN A 452 15.89 5.66 12.90
N ARG A 453 16.08 6.42 11.83
CA ARG A 453 15.92 5.92 10.45
C ARG A 453 16.96 4.86 10.12
N VAL A 454 18.22 5.07 10.52
CA VAL A 454 19.30 4.06 10.38
C VAL A 454 18.96 2.78 11.14
N PHE A 455 18.41 2.91 12.36
CA PHE A 455 17.97 1.76 13.15
C PHE A 455 16.92 0.94 12.39
N TRP A 456 15.88 1.57 11.85
CA TRP A 456 14.82 0.87 11.15
C TRP A 456 15.32 0.25 9.82
N ALA A 457 16.07 0.99 9.01
CA ALA A 457 16.64 0.47 7.76
C ALA A 457 17.56 -0.75 8.00
N SER A 458 18.38 -0.71 9.07
CA SER A 458 19.23 -1.86 9.45
C SER A 458 18.40 -3.04 9.95
N THR A 459 17.32 -2.76 10.69
CA THR A 459 16.42 -3.79 11.23
C THR A 459 15.70 -4.55 10.10
N GLU A 460 15.30 -3.87 9.01
CA GLU A 460 14.71 -4.51 7.82
C GLU A 460 15.63 -5.59 7.25
N GLY A 461 16.91 -5.28 7.08
CA GLY A 461 17.91 -6.25 6.61
C GLY A 461 18.13 -7.43 7.56
N VAL A 462 18.18 -7.16 8.88
CA VAL A 462 18.33 -8.22 9.89
C VAL A 462 17.13 -9.15 9.89
N VAL A 463 15.92 -8.63 9.83
CA VAL A 463 14.67 -9.41 9.78
C VAL A 463 14.63 -10.28 8.52
N ALA A 464 14.93 -9.69 7.36
CA ALA A 464 14.94 -10.42 6.09
C ALA A 464 15.98 -11.55 6.10
N ALA A 465 17.19 -11.28 6.59
CA ALA A 465 18.25 -12.30 6.69
C ALA A 465 17.86 -13.43 7.64
N ALA A 466 17.29 -13.12 8.81
CA ALA A 466 16.86 -14.10 9.79
C ALA A 466 15.77 -15.03 9.23
N LEU A 467 14.74 -14.47 8.60
CA LEU A 467 13.64 -15.24 8.00
C LEU A 467 14.12 -16.07 6.81
N LEU A 468 15.01 -15.50 5.97
CA LEU A 468 15.56 -16.21 4.83
C LEU A 468 16.40 -17.45 5.27
N LEU A 469 17.15 -17.32 6.37
CA LEU A 469 17.93 -18.42 6.95
C LEU A 469 17.05 -19.52 7.54
N ALA A 470 15.89 -19.18 8.10
CA ALA A 470 15.03 -20.14 8.77
C ALA A 470 14.20 -21.01 7.81
N GLY A 471 13.69 -20.44 6.74
CA GLY A 471 12.77 -21.17 5.84
C GLY A 471 12.68 -20.54 4.46
N GLY A 472 13.68 -19.76 4.06
CA GLY A 472 13.72 -19.11 2.76
C GLY A 472 12.55 -18.15 2.52
N LEU A 473 12.05 -18.10 1.30
CA LEU A 473 10.90 -17.26 0.94
C LEU A 473 9.63 -17.67 1.67
N GLY A 474 9.44 -18.95 2.02
CA GLY A 474 8.27 -19.43 2.76
C GLY A 474 8.15 -18.82 4.15
N ALA A 475 9.24 -18.66 4.90
CA ALA A 475 9.22 -17.98 6.19
C ALA A 475 8.86 -16.49 6.08
N LEU A 476 9.37 -15.81 5.05
CA LEU A 476 9.02 -14.42 4.74
C LEU A 476 7.53 -14.27 4.40
N GLN A 477 6.98 -15.15 3.58
CA GLN A 477 5.56 -15.19 3.23
C GLN A 477 4.70 -15.41 4.48
N THR A 478 5.08 -16.35 5.34
CA THR A 478 4.36 -16.64 6.59
C THR A 478 4.32 -15.44 7.51
N ALA A 479 5.47 -14.79 7.75
CA ALA A 479 5.54 -13.60 8.61
C ALA A 479 4.63 -12.48 8.09
N THR A 480 4.58 -12.32 6.77
CA THR A 480 3.73 -11.32 6.11
C THR A 480 2.25 -11.65 6.27
N ILE A 481 1.82 -12.88 5.98
CA ILE A 481 0.42 -13.30 6.13
C ILE A 481 -0.01 -13.19 7.60
N LEU A 482 0.82 -13.63 8.54
CA LEU A 482 0.53 -13.56 9.96
C LEU A 482 0.31 -12.11 10.44
N SER A 483 1.15 -11.18 10.01
CA SER A 483 1.03 -9.76 10.38
C SER A 483 -0.15 -9.07 9.68
N ALA A 484 -0.57 -9.56 8.52
CA ALA A 484 -1.68 -9.02 7.77
C ALA A 484 -3.04 -9.25 8.44
N LEU A 485 -3.22 -10.34 9.19
CA LEU A 485 -4.51 -10.66 9.81
C LEU A 485 -4.99 -9.58 10.80
N PRO A 486 -4.23 -9.22 11.86
CA PRO A 486 -4.65 -8.17 12.76
C PRO A 486 -4.78 -6.83 12.05
N PHE A 487 -3.95 -6.56 11.04
CA PHE A 487 -4.03 -5.31 10.30
C PHE A 487 -5.28 -5.25 9.39
N ALA A 488 -5.71 -6.36 8.79
CA ALA A 488 -6.98 -6.44 8.05
C ALA A 488 -8.20 -6.13 8.96
N ILE A 489 -8.18 -6.59 10.21
CA ILE A 489 -9.20 -6.25 11.20
C ILE A 489 -9.20 -4.74 11.48
N ILE A 490 -8.03 -4.15 11.68
CA ILE A 490 -7.88 -2.70 11.88
C ILE A 490 -8.44 -1.93 10.67
N MET A 491 -8.16 -2.38 9.45
CA MET A 491 -8.67 -1.76 8.22
C MET A 491 -10.21 -1.85 8.12
N LEU A 492 -10.83 -2.97 8.50
CA LEU A 492 -12.28 -3.08 8.55
C LEU A 492 -12.90 -2.10 9.56
N ILE A 493 -12.28 -1.97 10.73
CA ILE A 493 -12.70 -1.00 11.75
C ILE A 493 -12.54 0.43 11.22
N ALA A 494 -11.43 0.72 10.54
CA ALA A 494 -11.19 2.03 9.91
C ALA A 494 -12.24 2.35 8.83
N ALA A 495 -12.64 1.38 8.02
CA ALA A 495 -13.71 1.54 7.03
C ALA A 495 -15.05 1.91 7.70
N VAL A 496 -15.43 1.22 8.78
CA VAL A 496 -16.62 1.54 9.58
C VAL A 496 -16.51 2.94 10.20
N GLY A 497 -15.34 3.29 10.73
CA GLY A 497 -15.07 4.63 11.28
C GLY A 497 -15.22 5.72 10.23
N MET A 498 -14.63 5.52 9.08
CA MET A 498 -14.74 6.45 7.96
C MET A 498 -16.18 6.59 7.46
N TRP A 499 -16.91 5.48 7.32
CA TRP A 499 -18.32 5.51 6.96
C TRP A 499 -19.15 6.38 7.90
N ARG A 500 -18.96 6.20 9.23
CA ARG A 500 -19.63 7.03 10.26
C ARG A 500 -19.26 8.50 10.13
N ALA A 501 -17.98 8.81 9.95
CA ALA A 501 -17.53 10.19 9.82
C ALA A 501 -18.13 10.87 8.57
N LEU A 502 -18.19 10.18 7.45
CA LEU A 502 -18.79 10.69 6.21
C LEU A 502 -20.30 10.92 6.33
N ILE A 503 -21.03 10.07 7.05
CA ILE A 503 -22.45 10.29 7.35
C ILE A 503 -22.64 11.58 8.17
N ILE A 504 -21.86 11.75 9.23
CA ILE A 504 -21.95 12.93 10.10
C ILE A 504 -21.66 14.20 9.29
N GLU A 505 -20.62 14.18 8.47
CA GLU A 505 -20.26 15.31 7.62
C GLU A 505 -21.34 15.63 6.59
N GLY A 506 -21.91 14.62 5.93
CA GLY A 506 -23.02 14.81 5.00
C GLY A 506 -24.25 15.44 5.64
N HIS A 507 -24.59 15.06 6.88
CA HIS A 507 -25.67 15.71 7.63
C HIS A 507 -25.36 17.16 7.98
N GLN A 508 -24.12 17.49 8.33
CA GLN A 508 -23.70 18.87 8.60
C GLN A 508 -23.82 19.76 7.36
N GLU A 509 -23.41 19.28 6.19
CA GLU A 509 -23.52 20.01 4.93
C GLU A 509 -24.98 20.30 4.55
N VAL A 510 -25.87 19.31 4.70
CA VAL A 510 -27.31 19.48 4.46
C VAL A 510 -27.90 20.49 5.43
N SER A 511 -27.57 20.40 6.72
CA SER A 511 -28.05 21.32 7.74
C SER A 511 -27.60 22.77 7.49
N LEU A 512 -26.36 22.99 7.11
CA LEU A 512 -25.82 24.31 6.74
C LEU A 512 -26.52 24.87 5.51
N THR A 513 -26.77 24.05 4.50
CA THR A 513 -27.48 24.45 3.28
C THR A 513 -28.92 24.83 3.58
N GLN A 514 -29.63 24.08 4.44
CA GLN A 514 -30.98 24.39 4.87
C GLN A 514 -31.04 25.66 5.71
N GLN A 515 -30.08 25.90 6.61
CA GLN A 515 -29.99 27.15 7.37
C GLN A 515 -29.73 28.35 6.47
N MET A 516 -28.89 28.20 5.42
CA MET A 516 -28.69 29.27 4.43
C MET A 516 -29.95 29.57 3.60
N GLN A 517 -30.77 28.54 3.30
CA GLN A 517 -32.01 28.68 2.55
C GLN A 517 -33.19 29.18 3.43
N SER A 518 -33.23 28.79 4.69
CA SER A 518 -34.29 29.14 5.64
C SER A 518 -34.07 30.45 6.41
N SER A 519 -32.94 31.14 6.19
CA SER A 519 -32.77 32.50 6.75
C SER A 519 -33.83 33.43 6.21
N PRO A 520 -34.68 34.05 7.07
CA PRO A 520 -35.82 34.88 6.65
C PRO A 520 -35.41 36.22 6.03
N GLY A 521 -34.43 36.24 5.19
CA GLY A 521 -33.87 37.40 4.50
C GLY A 521 -33.72 37.19 2.99
N GLY A 522 -34.45 36.21 2.41
CA GLY A 522 -34.61 36.09 0.98
C GLY A 522 -35.16 37.37 0.37
N HIS A 523 -34.42 37.96 -0.55
CA HIS A 523 -34.77 39.09 -1.41
C HIS A 523 -34.72 40.49 -0.82
N LYS A 524 -33.56 40.90 -0.29
CA LYS A 524 -33.09 42.28 -0.47
C LYS A 524 -31.59 42.27 -0.70
N SER A 525 -31.20 42.16 -1.95
CA SER A 525 -29.83 42.41 -2.41
C SER A 525 -29.52 43.91 -2.26
N GLY A 526 -29.06 44.32 -1.08
CA GLY A 526 -28.55 45.66 -0.83
C GLY A 526 -27.02 45.65 -0.88
N PRO A 527 -26.39 46.71 -1.40
CA PRO A 527 -24.92 46.80 -1.53
C PRO A 527 -24.23 46.94 -0.16
N GLY A 528 -24.15 45.89 0.61
CA GLY A 528 -23.54 45.86 1.95
C GLY A 528 -23.68 44.53 2.68
N LEU A 529 -24.54 43.63 2.22
CA LEU A 529 -24.79 42.33 2.86
C LEU A 529 -23.58 41.43 2.87
N TRP A 530 -22.75 41.51 1.85
CA TRP A 530 -21.48 40.76 1.77
C TRP A 530 -20.47 41.23 2.83
N LYS A 531 -20.41 42.54 3.11
CA LYS A 531 -19.56 43.08 4.18
C LYS A 531 -20.00 42.61 5.57
N LYS A 532 -21.32 42.54 5.84
CA LYS A 532 -21.86 41.98 7.08
C LYS A 532 -21.58 40.46 7.18
N ARG A 533 -21.67 39.73 6.07
CA ARG A 533 -21.31 38.29 6.03
C ARG A 533 -19.81 38.08 6.25
N LEU A 534 -18.98 38.94 5.67
CA LEU A 534 -17.53 38.88 5.88
C LEU A 534 -17.14 39.25 7.32
N ALA A 535 -17.79 40.25 7.90
CA ALA A 535 -17.60 40.63 9.31
C ALA A 535 -18.00 39.48 10.26
N ASN A 536 -19.10 38.78 10.00
CA ASN A 536 -19.54 37.64 10.80
C ASN A 536 -18.65 36.39 10.62
N LEU A 537 -17.89 36.30 9.52
CA LEU A 537 -16.91 35.22 9.30
C LEU A 537 -15.56 35.52 9.96
N VAL A 538 -15.24 36.78 10.21
CA VAL A 538 -13.95 37.25 10.74
C VAL A 538 -14.04 37.62 12.22
N ASP A 539 -15.25 37.96 12.69
CA ASP A 539 -15.51 38.36 14.10
C ASP A 539 -15.88 37.12 14.92
N PHE A 540 -14.86 36.35 15.31
CA PHE A 540 -15.04 35.30 16.32
C PHE A 540 -15.31 35.99 17.67
N PRO A 541 -16.45 35.71 18.31
CA PRO A 541 -16.70 36.27 19.64
C PRO A 541 -15.60 35.81 20.61
N PRO A 542 -15.11 36.70 21.48
CA PRO A 542 -14.10 36.34 22.45
C PRO A 542 -14.58 35.19 23.34
N ARG A 543 -13.65 34.36 23.81
CA ARG A 543 -13.94 33.14 24.56
C ARG A 543 -14.93 33.30 25.68
N ASP A 544 -14.84 34.39 26.43
CA ASP A 544 -15.70 34.77 27.55
C ASP A 544 -17.16 35.05 27.10
N ALA A 545 -17.35 35.60 25.90
CA ALA A 545 -18.68 35.80 25.32
C ALA A 545 -19.31 34.46 24.89
N VAL A 546 -18.53 33.54 24.36
CA VAL A 546 -18.97 32.18 24.02
C VAL A 546 -19.29 31.38 25.27
N GLU A 547 -18.45 31.41 26.30
CA GLU A 547 -18.68 30.75 27.58
C GLU A 547 -19.94 31.33 28.29
N LYS A 548 -20.13 32.64 28.23
CA LYS A 548 -21.31 33.28 28.76
C LYS A 548 -22.58 32.89 28.01
N PHE A 549 -22.52 32.84 26.67
CA PHE A 549 -23.65 32.40 25.83
C PHE A 549 -24.02 30.93 26.10
N ILE A 550 -23.05 30.05 26.20
CA ILE A 550 -23.27 28.63 26.54
C ILE A 550 -23.95 28.53 27.92
N ARG A 551 -23.42 29.21 28.93
CA ARG A 551 -23.97 29.15 30.31
C ARG A 551 -25.34 29.77 30.45
N THR A 552 -25.65 30.84 29.74
CA THR A 552 -26.93 31.57 29.90
C THR A 552 -28.00 31.10 28.92
N THR A 553 -27.68 31.00 27.63
CA THR A 553 -28.65 30.68 26.58
C THR A 553 -28.63 29.21 26.20
N GLY A 554 -27.44 28.63 26.06
CA GLY A 554 -27.27 27.23 25.66
C GLY A 554 -27.86 26.27 26.70
N PHE A 555 -27.46 26.38 27.97
CA PHE A 555 -27.96 25.54 29.05
C PHE A 555 -29.47 25.74 29.29
N GLN A 556 -29.97 26.97 29.23
CA GLN A 556 -31.41 27.22 29.38
C GLN A 556 -32.24 26.65 28.25
N SER A 557 -31.71 26.69 27.00
CA SER A 557 -32.39 26.10 25.85
C SER A 557 -32.38 24.57 25.91
N MET A 558 -31.28 23.96 26.34
CA MET A 558 -31.21 22.51 26.55
C MET A 558 -32.16 22.04 27.65
N HIS A 559 -32.25 22.78 28.75
CA HIS A 559 -33.17 22.45 29.86
C HIS A 559 -34.64 22.56 29.46
N ARG A 560 -35.00 23.53 28.59
CA ARG A 560 -36.36 23.62 28.03
C ARG A 560 -36.68 22.46 27.10
N VAL A 561 -35.73 22.03 26.27
CA VAL A 561 -35.89 20.84 25.40
C VAL A 561 -36.04 19.58 26.25
N GLU A 562 -35.27 19.45 27.33
CA GLU A 562 -35.36 18.34 28.27
C GLU A 562 -36.75 18.29 28.93
N GLN A 563 -37.24 19.41 29.43
CA GLN A 563 -38.58 19.52 30.00
C GLN A 563 -39.69 19.18 28.99
N GLU A 564 -39.58 19.69 27.75
CA GLU A 564 -40.55 19.42 26.69
C GLU A 564 -40.55 17.94 26.30
N LEU A 565 -39.36 17.27 26.28
CA LEU A 565 -39.23 15.85 26.02
C LEU A 565 -39.79 14.99 27.18
N GLU A 566 -39.64 15.44 28.44
CA GLU A 566 -40.22 14.77 29.61
C GLU A 566 -41.74 14.92 29.66
N GLU A 567 -42.32 16.03 29.15
CA GLU A 567 -43.77 16.24 29.08
C GLU A 567 -44.45 15.48 27.94
N GLN A 568 -43.68 15.09 26.91
CA GLN A 568 -44.22 14.35 25.76
C GLN A 568 -44.02 12.81 25.85
N GLY A 569 -43.39 12.31 26.93
CA GLY A 569 -43.25 10.87 27.23
C GLY A 569 -42.10 10.24 26.50
#